data_9707264ccc2898222f477b49164c7539
#
_entry.id   9707264ccc2898222f477b49164c7539
#
_cell.length_a   1.000
_cell.length_b   1.000
_cell.length_c   1.000
_cell.angle_alpha   90.00
_cell.angle_beta   90.00
_cell.angle_gamma   90.00
#
_symmetry.space_group_name_H-M   'P 1'
#
loop_
_entity.id
_entity.type
_entity.pdbx_description
1 polymer ?
#
loop_
_entity_poly.entity_id
_entity_poly.type
_entity_poly.pdbx_seq_one_letter_code
_entity_poly.pdbx_strand_id
1 'polypeptide(L)'
;MKKFKSLALVLVSLISLASCSSSNNEKKISLTYVNWAEGIAMTHLAKAIFEEQGYKVEMLNADVAPIFASLSRKKADVFLDTWLPVTHKDYMNQYQDKLEVIGSTYENARIGLVVPD
;
A
#
# COMPACT_ATOMS: atom_id res chain seq x y z
N MET A 1 53.83 -26.05 -13.17
CA MET A 1 52.71 -26.53 -12.33
C MET A 1 52.24 -25.50 -11.27
N LYS A 2 53.10 -24.70 -10.64
CA LYS A 2 52.71 -23.71 -9.66
C LYS A 2 51.88 -22.52 -10.25
N LYS A 3 52.18 -22.10 -11.49
CA LYS A 3 51.44 -20.97 -12.16
C LYS A 3 50.01 -21.36 -12.58
N PHE A 4 49.77 -22.65 -12.89
CA PHE A 4 48.43 -23.14 -13.24
C PHE A 4 47.48 -23.20 -12.05
N LYS A 5 48.00 -23.55 -10.87
CA LYS A 5 47.22 -23.58 -9.63
C LYS A 5 46.80 -22.18 -9.18
N SER A 6 47.64 -21.18 -9.42
CA SER A 6 47.34 -19.76 -9.08
C SER A 6 46.25 -19.18 -10.00
N LEU A 7 46.27 -19.53 -11.29
CA LEU A 7 45.25 -19.08 -12.25
C LEU A 7 43.87 -19.69 -11.96
N ALA A 8 43.81 -20.95 -11.57
CA ALA A 8 42.58 -21.62 -11.18
C ALA A 8 41.96 -21.01 -9.89
N LEU A 9 42.80 -20.61 -8.94
CA LEU A 9 42.31 -19.96 -7.68
C LEU A 9 41.68 -18.57 -7.93
N VAL A 10 42.26 -17.79 -8.88
CA VAL A 10 41.76 -16.48 -9.27
C VAL A 10 40.44 -16.61 -10.03
N LEU A 11 40.28 -17.64 -10.88
CA LEU A 11 39.03 -17.86 -11.61
C LEU A 11 37.88 -18.27 -10.68
N VAL A 12 38.13 -19.05 -9.63
CA VAL A 12 37.12 -19.46 -8.64
C VAL A 12 36.69 -18.29 -7.78
N SER A 13 37.59 -17.35 -7.45
CA SER A 13 37.24 -16.15 -6.67
C SER A 13 36.41 -15.13 -7.45
N LEU A 14 36.50 -15.08 -8.77
CA LEU A 14 35.68 -14.20 -9.63
C LEU A 14 34.23 -14.68 -9.78
N ILE A 15 33.98 -15.99 -9.68
CA ILE A 15 32.64 -16.57 -9.80
C ILE A 15 31.80 -16.31 -8.52
N SER A 16 32.46 -16.19 -7.37
CA SER A 16 31.76 -15.92 -6.09
C SER A 16 31.21 -14.49 -5.93
N LEU A 17 31.65 -13.54 -6.77
CA LEU A 17 31.17 -12.14 -6.73
C LEU A 17 29.92 -11.91 -7.60
N ALA A 18 29.53 -12.85 -8.45
CA ALA A 18 28.35 -12.76 -9.32
C ALA A 18 27.04 -13.20 -8.63
N SER A 19 27.09 -13.66 -7.37
CA SER A 19 25.95 -14.29 -6.68
C SER A 19 25.13 -13.34 -5.81
N CYS A 20 25.34 -12.01 -5.86
CA CYS A 20 24.56 -11.06 -5.07
C CYS A 20 24.03 -9.92 -5.93
N SER A 21 22.99 -10.17 -6.71
CA SER A 21 22.06 -9.12 -7.13
C SER A 21 20.76 -9.72 -7.67
N SER A 22 20.10 -10.49 -6.85
CA SER A 22 18.65 -10.67 -6.98
C SER A 22 18.00 -9.65 -6.05
N SER A 23 17.94 -8.40 -6.47
CA SER A 23 16.98 -7.48 -5.91
C SER A 23 15.62 -7.98 -6.38
N ASN A 24 14.99 -8.87 -5.61
CA ASN A 24 13.57 -9.08 -5.69
C ASN A 24 12.96 -7.71 -5.41
N ASN A 25 12.63 -6.98 -6.46
CA ASN A 25 11.78 -5.80 -6.42
C ASN A 25 10.36 -6.29 -6.07
N GLU A 26 10.20 -6.72 -4.82
CA GLU A 26 8.93 -7.15 -4.27
C GLU A 26 7.98 -5.95 -4.35
N LYS A 27 6.96 -6.05 -5.18
CA LYS A 27 5.93 -5.02 -5.27
C LYS A 27 5.18 -4.98 -3.95
N LYS A 28 5.25 -3.86 -3.25
CA LYS A 28 4.57 -3.68 -1.96
C LYS A 28 3.55 -2.58 -2.08
N ILE A 29 2.43 -2.77 -1.38
CA ILE A 29 1.39 -1.75 -1.24
C ILE A 29 0.81 -1.82 0.17
N SER A 30 0.58 -0.66 0.78
CA SER A 30 -0.05 -0.53 2.09
C SER A 30 -1.44 0.06 1.95
N LEU A 31 -2.44 -0.68 2.42
CA LEU A 31 -3.83 -0.30 2.44
C LEU A 31 -4.23 0.09 3.86
N THR A 32 -4.75 1.30 4.01
CA THR A 32 -5.27 1.76 5.32
C THR A 32 -6.77 1.56 5.41
N TYR A 33 -7.29 1.35 6.61
CA TYR A 33 -8.73 1.26 6.86
C TYR A 33 -9.08 1.67 8.28
N VAL A 34 -10.31 2.17 8.43
CA VAL A 34 -10.97 2.36 9.72
C VAL A 34 -11.76 1.09 10.03
N ASN A 35 -12.03 0.84 11.31
CA ASN A 35 -12.78 -0.35 11.74
C ASN A 35 -14.29 -0.20 11.51
N TRP A 36 -14.67 0.14 10.27
CA TRP A 36 -16.04 0.16 9.78
C TRP A 36 -16.30 -1.03 8.88
N ALA A 37 -17.51 -1.57 8.89
CA ALA A 37 -17.83 -2.82 8.19
C ALA A 37 -17.53 -2.76 6.68
N GLU A 38 -17.92 -1.66 6.03
CA GLU A 38 -17.68 -1.43 4.61
C GLU A 38 -16.19 -1.21 4.31
N GLY A 39 -15.50 -0.43 5.13
CA GLY A 39 -14.07 -0.18 4.98
C GLY A 39 -13.24 -1.45 5.11
N ILE A 40 -13.57 -2.32 6.08
CA ILE A 40 -12.95 -3.63 6.24
C ILE A 40 -13.20 -4.47 4.99
N ALA A 41 -14.45 -4.60 4.54
CA ALA A 41 -14.83 -5.42 3.38
C ALA A 41 -14.10 -4.97 2.11
N MET A 42 -14.12 -3.66 1.82
CA MET A 42 -13.46 -3.09 0.63
C MET A 42 -11.95 -3.26 0.69
N THR A 43 -11.32 -3.08 1.84
CA THR A 43 -9.88 -3.23 1.99
C THR A 43 -9.44 -4.68 1.84
N HIS A 44 -10.21 -5.64 2.36
CA HIS A 44 -9.93 -7.07 2.15
C HIS A 44 -10.11 -7.49 0.70
N LEU A 45 -11.13 -6.97 0.00
CA LEU A 45 -11.32 -7.21 -1.43
C LEU A 45 -10.13 -6.68 -2.24
N ALA A 46 -9.73 -5.43 -1.98
CA ALA A 46 -8.58 -4.83 -2.65
C ALA A 46 -7.29 -5.61 -2.36
N LYS A 47 -7.09 -6.04 -1.11
CA LYS A 47 -5.96 -6.91 -0.74
C LYS A 47 -5.91 -8.15 -1.61
N ALA A 48 -7.02 -8.89 -1.73
CA ALA A 48 -7.07 -10.11 -2.54
C ALA A 48 -6.71 -9.83 -4.01
N ILE A 49 -7.23 -8.75 -4.59
CA ILE A 49 -6.94 -8.34 -5.97
C ILE A 49 -5.45 -7.99 -6.15
N PHE A 50 -4.86 -7.22 -5.24
CA PHE A 50 -3.44 -6.85 -5.32
C PHE A 50 -2.51 -8.06 -5.12
N GLU A 51 -2.85 -8.97 -4.22
CA GLU A 51 -2.08 -10.20 -4.00
C GLU A 51 -2.11 -11.10 -5.24
N GLU A 52 -3.25 -11.20 -5.92
CA GLU A 52 -3.36 -11.92 -7.21
C GLU A 52 -2.48 -11.30 -8.30
N GLN A 53 -2.27 -9.97 -8.26
CA GLN A 53 -1.37 -9.25 -9.14
C GLN A 53 0.12 -9.30 -8.70
N GLY A 54 0.44 -10.09 -7.67
CA GLY A 54 1.79 -10.31 -7.19
C GLY A 54 2.34 -9.21 -6.27
N TYR A 55 1.46 -8.41 -5.67
CA TYR A 55 1.85 -7.45 -4.63
C TYR A 55 1.90 -8.13 -3.26
N LYS A 56 2.84 -7.71 -2.44
CA LYS A 56 2.78 -7.94 -1.00
C LYS A 56 1.96 -6.82 -0.37
N VAL A 57 0.83 -7.18 0.21
CA VAL A 57 -0.11 -6.20 0.76
C VAL A 57 0.05 -6.12 2.27
N GLU A 58 0.27 -4.90 2.78
CA GLU A 58 0.23 -4.57 4.19
C GLU A 58 -1.10 -3.86 4.50
N MET A 59 -1.79 -4.27 5.56
CA MET A 59 -3.02 -3.65 6.01
C MET A 59 -2.80 -2.91 7.32
N LEU A 60 -3.16 -1.62 7.36
CA LEU A 60 -2.95 -0.74 8.50
C LEU A 60 -4.29 -0.21 9.02
N ASN A 61 -4.68 -0.67 10.21
CA ASN A 61 -5.86 -0.15 10.90
C ASN A 61 -5.51 1.09 11.71
N ALA A 62 -6.27 2.17 11.55
CA ALA A 62 -6.14 3.39 12.35
C ALA A 62 -7.44 4.21 12.28
N ASP A 63 -7.52 5.24 13.10
CA ASP A 63 -8.57 6.25 12.99
C ASP A 63 -8.36 7.17 11.78
N VAL A 64 -9.39 7.91 11.38
CA VAL A 64 -9.41 8.75 10.17
C VAL A 64 -8.23 9.73 10.12
N ALA A 65 -8.01 10.52 11.17
CA ALA A 65 -6.97 11.54 11.16
C ALA A 65 -5.54 10.98 10.99
N PRO A 66 -5.11 9.93 11.72
CA PRO A 66 -3.86 9.22 11.46
C PRO A 66 -3.73 8.64 10.05
N ILE A 67 -4.82 8.15 9.44
CA ILE A 67 -4.82 7.64 8.06
C ILE A 67 -4.43 8.75 7.09
N PHE A 68 -5.16 9.88 7.10
CA PHE A 68 -4.86 11.01 6.21
C PHE A 68 -3.43 11.55 6.41
N ALA A 69 -2.97 11.62 7.67
CA ALA A 69 -1.60 12.01 7.97
C ALA A 69 -0.56 11.02 7.44
N SER A 70 -0.83 9.71 7.47
CA SER A 70 0.05 8.67 6.96
C SER A 70 0.15 8.71 5.44
N LEU A 71 -0.97 8.83 4.75
CA LEU A 71 -1.04 8.99 3.30
C LEU A 71 -0.27 10.24 2.84
N SER A 72 -0.52 11.39 3.48
CA SER A 72 0.15 12.65 3.14
C SER A 72 1.67 12.63 3.33
N ARG A 73 2.19 11.72 4.14
CA ARG A 73 3.62 11.49 4.41
C ARG A 73 4.19 10.30 3.63
N LYS A 74 3.41 9.69 2.74
CA LYS A 74 3.80 8.49 1.98
C LYS A 74 4.22 7.32 2.90
N LYS A 75 3.53 7.18 4.04
CA LYS A 75 3.69 6.05 4.97
C LYS A 75 2.62 4.99 4.76
N ALA A 76 1.61 5.31 3.97
CA ALA A 76 0.60 4.42 3.47
C ALA A 76 0.28 4.84 2.03
N ASP A 77 -0.28 3.92 1.24
CA ASP A 77 -0.48 4.16 -0.19
C ASP A 77 -1.94 4.43 -0.53
N VAL A 78 -2.88 3.69 0.04
CA VAL A 78 -4.30 3.76 -0.35
C VAL A 78 -5.22 3.72 0.85
N PHE A 79 -6.30 4.52 0.77
CA PHE A 79 -7.46 4.46 1.63
C PHE A 79 -8.74 4.38 0.76
N LEU A 80 -9.49 3.31 0.90
CA LEU A 80 -10.63 2.98 0.04
C LEU A 80 -11.98 3.46 0.57
N ASP A 81 -12.00 4.03 1.77
CA ASP A 81 -13.22 4.39 2.49
C ASP A 81 -13.25 5.88 2.85
N THR A 82 -12.94 6.72 1.84
CA THR A 82 -13.00 8.17 1.98
C THR A 82 -14.39 8.69 1.63
N TRP A 83 -15.12 9.20 2.61
CA TRP A 83 -16.49 9.71 2.48
C TRP A 83 -16.51 11.17 2.04
N LEU A 84 -16.64 11.38 0.73
CA LEU A 84 -16.72 12.70 0.08
C LEU A 84 -18.11 12.91 -0.54
N PRO A 85 -18.54 14.15 -0.71
CA PRO A 85 -17.85 15.42 -0.45
C PRO A 85 -18.03 15.97 0.98
N VAL A 86 -18.62 15.25 1.90
CA VAL A 86 -19.07 15.82 3.19
C VAL A 86 -18.17 15.41 4.35
N THR A 87 -18.15 14.14 4.72
CA THR A 87 -17.59 13.66 5.99
C THR A 87 -16.09 13.91 6.12
N HIS A 88 -15.31 13.62 5.07
CA HIS A 88 -13.86 13.78 5.08
C HIS A 88 -13.36 15.01 4.33
N LYS A 89 -14.24 15.96 4.03
CA LYS A 89 -13.92 17.17 3.27
C LYS A 89 -12.75 17.96 3.87
N ASP A 90 -12.75 18.14 5.19
CA ASP A 90 -11.73 18.95 5.85
C ASP A 90 -10.35 18.31 5.80
N TYR A 91 -10.25 16.98 5.90
CA TYR A 91 -9.00 16.26 5.70
C TYR A 91 -8.51 16.38 4.26
N MET A 92 -9.39 16.23 3.27
CA MET A 92 -9.04 16.42 1.86
C MET A 92 -8.56 17.84 1.58
N ASN A 93 -9.22 18.87 2.11
CA ASN A 93 -8.77 20.25 1.98
C ASN A 93 -7.40 20.48 2.63
N GLN A 94 -7.15 19.88 3.78
CA GLN A 94 -5.87 20.00 4.49
C GLN A 94 -4.70 19.38 3.73
N TYR A 95 -4.95 18.31 2.97
CA TYR A 95 -3.90 17.52 2.30
C TYR A 95 -4.03 17.49 0.78
N GLN A 96 -4.85 18.34 0.17
CA GLN A 96 -5.18 18.34 -1.27
C GLN A 96 -3.95 18.34 -2.20
N ASP A 97 -2.86 18.99 -1.79
CA ASP A 97 -1.62 19.04 -2.58
C ASP A 97 -0.77 17.75 -2.49
N LYS A 98 -1.20 16.79 -1.67
CA LYS A 98 -0.45 15.57 -1.36
C LYS A 98 -1.23 14.30 -1.62
N LEU A 99 -2.53 14.40 -1.80
CA LEU A 99 -3.44 13.28 -1.99
C LEU A 99 -4.22 13.45 -3.29
N GLU A 100 -4.50 12.33 -3.92
CA GLU A 100 -5.28 12.25 -5.15
C GLU A 100 -6.49 11.33 -4.94
N VAL A 101 -7.65 11.75 -5.45
CA VAL A 101 -8.85 10.91 -5.54
C VAL A 101 -8.82 10.21 -6.89
N ILE A 102 -8.51 8.92 -6.89
CA ILE A 102 -8.36 8.13 -8.13
C ILE A 102 -9.67 7.57 -8.68
N GLY A 103 -10.73 7.59 -7.89
CA GLY A 103 -12.04 7.09 -8.30
C GLY A 103 -13.03 6.98 -7.15
N SER A 104 -14.26 6.54 -7.47
CA SER A 104 -15.31 6.27 -6.50
C SER A 104 -15.46 4.75 -6.34
N THR A 105 -15.47 4.30 -5.11
CA THR A 105 -15.74 2.89 -4.76
C THR A 105 -17.24 2.63 -4.57
N TYR A 106 -18.01 3.68 -4.26
CA TYR A 106 -19.44 3.60 -4.00
C TYR A 106 -20.14 4.89 -4.44
N GLU A 107 -21.12 4.75 -5.32
CA GLU A 107 -21.90 5.89 -5.80
C GLU A 107 -23.23 6.02 -5.06
N ASN A 108 -23.74 7.25 -4.97
CA ASN A 108 -25.03 7.55 -4.36
C ASN A 108 -25.18 7.19 -2.87
N ALA A 109 -24.07 7.11 -2.13
CA ALA A 109 -24.10 6.98 -0.68
C ALA A 109 -24.88 8.14 -0.03
N ARG A 110 -25.69 7.84 0.97
CA ARG A 110 -26.50 8.84 1.68
C ARG A 110 -26.21 8.81 3.16
N ILE A 111 -26.20 9.99 3.77
CA ILE A 111 -26.13 10.15 5.22
C ILE A 111 -27.48 10.70 5.67
N GLY A 112 -28.03 10.12 6.74
CA GLY A 112 -29.30 10.57 7.30
C GLY A 112 -29.53 10.05 8.70
N LEU A 113 -30.55 10.60 9.36
CA LEU A 113 -31.03 10.06 10.63
C LEU A 113 -31.93 8.88 10.39
N VAL A 114 -31.72 7.80 11.13
CA VAL A 114 -32.59 6.63 11.17
C VAL A 114 -33.36 6.68 12.48
N VAL A 115 -34.68 6.65 12.41
CA VAL A 115 -35.57 6.62 13.56
C VAL A 115 -36.46 5.37 13.48
N PRO A 116 -36.86 4.79 14.63
CA PRO A 116 -37.87 3.71 14.63
C PRO A 116 -39.19 4.23 14.12
N ASP A 117 -40.01 3.34 13.52
CA ASP A 117 -41.38 3.60 13.10
C ASP A 117 -42.33 3.77 14.30
#